data_3270c37837dec4ced5ee1c90555a8b59
#
_entry.id   3270c37837dec4ced5ee1c90555a8b59
#
_cell.length_a   1.000
_cell.length_b   1.000
_cell.length_c   1.000
_cell.angle_alpha   90.00
_cell.angle_beta   90.00
_cell.angle_gamma   90.00
#
_symmetry.space_group_name_H-M   'P 1'
#
loop_
_entity.id
_entity.type
_entity.pdbx_description
1 polymer ?
#
loop_
_entity_poly.entity_id
_entity_poly.type
_entity_poly.pdbx_seq_one_letter_code
_entity_poly.pdbx_strand_id
1 'polypeptide(L)'
;MRTADWQLWDVQGVAEAIESYWAESPAEKAHRDLLAALCARYLPAPELLYVLEVGCGTGRIYERLVPRLVANERYTGVDVSERMLAIGRGRFPRARFLAGDGYGLEFADGAFDVALAFEVVGHLPEIGPFLRELARVARRTAVFTVWPAGEEDGGVVESREEILGARFLHRQYSHDYLLGQIREHLPDAALDLEVGLLGAGCRAYALRRREGSPGLALTRWFPVQA
;
A
#
# COMPACT_ATOMS: atom_id res chain seq x y z
N MET A 1 7.28 10.15 19.23
CA MET A 1 7.63 11.34 18.43
C MET A 1 7.89 10.84 17.03
N ARG A 2 6.97 11.05 16.09
CA ARG A 2 7.14 10.61 14.70
C ARG A 2 8.28 11.42 14.11
N THR A 3 9.27 10.75 13.56
CA THR A 3 10.30 11.44 12.77
C THR A 3 9.63 12.00 11.52
N ALA A 4 9.90 13.27 11.22
CA ALA A 4 9.23 14.03 10.17
C ALA A 4 9.67 13.63 8.74
N ASP A 5 10.02 12.35 8.53
CA ASP A 5 10.55 11.88 7.24
C ASP A 5 9.52 11.99 6.09
N TRP A 6 8.21 12.00 6.41
CA TRP A 6 7.16 12.21 5.40
C TRP A 6 7.24 13.57 4.69
N GLN A 7 7.79 14.62 5.36
CA GLN A 7 7.98 15.94 4.76
C GLN A 7 8.97 15.91 3.59
N LEU A 8 9.81 14.88 3.51
CA LEU A 8 10.74 14.72 2.40
C LEU A 8 10.03 14.54 1.06
N TRP A 9 8.84 13.95 1.06
CA TRP A 9 8.02 13.79 -0.16
C TRP A 9 7.48 15.12 -0.70
N ASP A 10 7.47 16.20 0.13
CA ASP A 10 7.10 17.55 -0.26
C ASP A 10 8.29 18.46 -0.58
N VAL A 11 9.53 17.92 -0.58
CA VAL A 11 10.71 18.67 -1.02
C VAL A 11 10.55 19.03 -2.50
N GLN A 12 10.89 20.27 -2.82
CA GLN A 12 10.77 20.80 -4.19
C GLN A 12 11.55 19.95 -5.20
N GLY A 13 10.89 19.53 -6.26
CA GLY A 13 11.46 18.73 -7.35
C GLY A 13 11.47 17.21 -7.07
N VAL A 14 11.26 16.75 -5.84
CA VAL A 14 11.24 15.32 -5.50
C VAL A 14 10.05 14.62 -6.14
N ALA A 15 8.84 15.15 -5.98
CA ALA A 15 7.63 14.55 -6.55
C ALA A 15 7.71 14.46 -8.08
N GLU A 16 8.20 15.51 -8.72
CA GLU A 16 8.37 15.58 -10.18
C GLU A 16 9.44 14.60 -10.68
N ALA A 17 10.57 14.47 -9.96
CA ALA A 17 11.66 13.55 -10.32
C ALA A 17 11.20 12.10 -10.18
N ILE A 18 10.50 11.75 -9.10
CA ILE A 18 9.94 10.42 -8.88
C ILE A 18 8.88 10.10 -9.93
N GLU A 19 7.99 11.05 -10.23
CA GLU A 19 6.97 10.88 -11.27
C GLU A 19 7.61 10.61 -12.63
N SER A 20 8.66 11.37 -13.00
CA SER A 20 9.42 11.16 -14.25
C SER A 20 10.05 9.78 -14.30
N TYR A 21 10.73 9.37 -13.23
CA TYR A 21 11.31 8.04 -13.11
C TYR A 21 10.27 6.93 -13.29
N TRP A 22 9.15 7.04 -12.59
CA TRP A 22 8.05 6.09 -12.71
C TRP A 22 7.40 6.07 -14.10
N ALA A 23 7.37 7.22 -14.79
CA ALA A 23 6.83 7.31 -16.14
C ALA A 23 7.75 6.65 -17.18
N GLU A 24 9.05 6.69 -17.00
CA GLU A 24 10.03 6.28 -17.99
C GLU A 24 10.54 4.85 -17.78
N SER A 25 10.68 4.40 -16.52
CA SER A 25 11.23 3.08 -16.17
C SER A 25 10.35 1.93 -16.65
N PRO A 26 10.85 1.03 -17.53
CA PRO A 26 10.11 -0.18 -17.92
C PRO A 26 9.89 -1.14 -16.75
N ALA A 27 10.86 -1.24 -15.81
CA ALA A 27 10.76 -2.09 -14.64
C ALA A 27 9.61 -1.64 -13.72
N GLU A 28 9.50 -0.32 -13.51
CA GLU A 28 8.44 0.27 -12.73
C GLU A 28 7.06 0.09 -13.38
N LYS A 29 6.97 0.19 -14.70
CA LYS A 29 5.73 -0.10 -15.44
C LYS A 29 5.31 -1.56 -15.26
N ALA A 30 6.25 -2.50 -15.47
CA ALA A 30 5.98 -3.92 -15.30
C ALA A 30 5.57 -4.27 -13.86
N HIS A 31 6.21 -3.66 -12.86
CA HIS A 31 5.83 -3.87 -11.46
C HIS A 31 4.38 -3.40 -11.18
N ARG A 32 3.99 -2.24 -11.70
CA ARG A 32 2.60 -1.75 -11.54
C ARG A 32 1.57 -2.59 -12.30
N ASP A 33 1.95 -3.20 -13.41
CA ASP A 33 1.07 -4.13 -14.12
C ASP A 33 0.84 -5.40 -13.26
N LEU A 34 1.85 -5.88 -12.53
CA LEU A 34 1.69 -6.95 -11.54
C LEU A 34 0.79 -6.53 -10.37
N LEU A 35 0.95 -5.30 -9.85
CA LEU A 35 0.07 -4.79 -8.80
C LEU A 35 -1.39 -4.67 -9.28
N ALA A 36 -1.61 -4.24 -10.51
CA ALA A 36 -2.94 -4.21 -11.11
C ALA A 36 -3.55 -5.62 -11.28
N ALA A 37 -2.74 -6.59 -11.68
CA ALA A 37 -3.16 -7.99 -11.77
C ALA A 37 -3.49 -8.58 -10.38
N LEU A 38 -2.70 -8.21 -9.35
CA LEU A 38 -3.00 -8.55 -7.96
C LEU A 38 -4.35 -7.96 -7.51
N CYS A 39 -4.62 -6.70 -7.85
CA CYS A 39 -5.88 -6.04 -7.53
C CYS A 39 -7.09 -6.77 -8.13
N ALA A 40 -6.98 -7.28 -9.36
CA ALA A 40 -8.06 -8.02 -10.01
C ALA A 40 -8.53 -9.23 -9.20
N ARG A 41 -7.63 -9.84 -8.41
CA ARG A 41 -7.96 -10.94 -7.50
C ARG A 41 -8.87 -10.52 -6.35
N TYR A 42 -8.70 -9.31 -5.81
CA TYR A 42 -9.42 -8.81 -4.64
C TYR A 42 -10.58 -7.87 -4.99
N LEU A 43 -10.71 -7.53 -6.27
CA LEU A 43 -11.74 -6.66 -6.82
C LEU A 43 -12.58 -7.41 -7.89
N PRO A 44 -13.28 -8.50 -7.54
CA PRO A 44 -13.98 -9.35 -8.53
C PRO A 44 -15.17 -8.65 -9.22
N ALA A 45 -15.72 -7.60 -8.61
CA ALA A 45 -16.78 -6.77 -9.17
C ALA A 45 -16.51 -5.31 -8.83
N PRO A 46 -15.49 -4.72 -9.49
CA PRO A 46 -14.92 -3.43 -9.09
C PRO A 46 -15.90 -2.27 -9.16
N GLU A 47 -16.89 -2.33 -10.07
CA GLU A 47 -17.94 -1.33 -10.21
C GLU A 47 -18.86 -1.22 -8.98
N LEU A 48 -18.85 -2.24 -8.10
CA LEU A 48 -19.67 -2.30 -6.89
C LEU A 48 -18.88 -2.03 -5.61
N LEU A 49 -17.55 -1.97 -5.67
CA LEU A 49 -16.68 -1.90 -4.51
C LEU A 49 -16.14 -0.49 -4.26
N TYR A 50 -16.11 -0.09 -2.99
CA TYR A 50 -15.37 1.09 -2.55
C TYR A 50 -13.93 0.71 -2.25
N VAL A 51 -13.00 1.41 -2.88
CA VAL A 51 -11.55 1.15 -2.79
C VAL A 51 -10.83 2.36 -2.23
N LEU A 52 -10.02 2.14 -1.20
CA LEU A 52 -9.06 3.10 -0.67
C LEU A 52 -7.66 2.68 -1.12
N GLU A 53 -6.85 3.64 -1.56
CA GLU A 53 -5.40 3.49 -1.71
C GLU A 53 -4.70 4.47 -0.78
N VAL A 54 -3.92 3.95 0.18
CA VAL A 54 -3.10 4.74 1.11
C VAL A 54 -1.68 4.80 0.56
N GLY A 55 -1.13 6.00 0.46
CA GLY A 55 0.12 6.26 -0.25
C GLY A 55 -0.09 6.25 -1.77
N CYS A 56 -1.17 6.87 -2.24
CA CYS A 56 -1.54 6.84 -3.66
C CYS A 56 -0.60 7.65 -4.57
N GLY A 57 0.26 8.49 -4.01
CA GLY A 57 1.21 9.33 -4.73
C GLY A 57 0.55 10.14 -5.85
N THR A 58 1.08 10.00 -7.04
CA THR A 58 0.59 10.67 -8.26
C THR A 58 -0.53 9.90 -8.99
N GLY A 59 -1.09 8.84 -8.36
CA GLY A 59 -2.18 8.04 -8.91
C GLY A 59 -1.76 7.01 -9.97
N ARG A 60 -0.56 6.46 -9.87
CA ARG A 60 -0.03 5.47 -10.84
C ARG A 60 -0.75 4.13 -10.81
N ILE A 61 -1.21 3.70 -9.64
CA ILE A 61 -2.05 2.49 -9.52
C ILE A 61 -3.47 2.81 -9.99
N TYR A 62 -4.03 3.96 -9.58
CA TYR A 62 -5.33 4.42 -10.08
C TYR A 62 -5.41 4.42 -11.62
N GLU A 63 -4.37 4.91 -12.31
CA GLU A 63 -4.27 4.91 -13.77
C GLU A 63 -4.52 3.53 -14.40
N ARG A 64 -4.09 2.46 -13.72
CA ARG A 64 -4.25 1.07 -14.18
C ARG A 64 -5.56 0.45 -13.75
N LEU A 65 -6.09 0.86 -12.60
CA LEU A 65 -7.32 0.29 -12.04
C LEU A 65 -8.57 0.85 -12.70
N VAL A 66 -8.62 2.17 -12.89
CA VAL A 66 -9.82 2.91 -13.28
C VAL A 66 -10.45 2.47 -14.60
N PRO A 67 -9.71 2.21 -15.69
CA PRO A 67 -10.33 1.77 -16.93
C PRO A 67 -10.89 0.35 -16.89
N ARG A 68 -10.49 -0.45 -15.90
CA ARG A 68 -10.71 -1.89 -15.90
C ARG A 68 -11.43 -2.44 -14.67
N LEU A 69 -11.21 -1.85 -13.49
CA LEU A 69 -11.55 -2.47 -12.22
C LEU A 69 -12.38 -1.60 -11.26
N VAL A 70 -12.31 -0.27 -11.32
CA VAL A 70 -12.95 0.62 -10.32
C VAL A 70 -13.66 1.77 -10.99
N ALA A 71 -14.94 2.00 -10.66
CA ALA A 71 -15.63 3.22 -11.04
C ALA A 71 -15.01 4.42 -10.32
N ASN A 72 -14.83 5.53 -11.04
CA ASN A 72 -14.15 6.74 -10.55
C ASN A 72 -14.66 7.22 -9.19
N GLU A 73 -15.98 7.19 -9.00
CA GLU A 73 -16.67 7.67 -7.78
C GLU A 73 -16.44 6.76 -6.56
N ARG A 74 -15.93 5.55 -6.77
CA ARG A 74 -15.74 4.55 -5.72
C ARG A 74 -14.29 4.38 -5.29
N TYR A 75 -13.37 5.07 -5.95
CA TYR A 75 -11.98 5.12 -5.57
C TYR A 75 -11.70 6.38 -4.74
N THR A 76 -10.89 6.20 -3.68
CA THR A 76 -10.29 7.29 -2.91
C THR A 76 -8.82 6.99 -2.74
N GLY A 77 -7.96 7.92 -3.14
CA GLY A 77 -6.54 7.91 -2.85
C GLY A 77 -6.21 8.86 -1.70
N VAL A 78 -5.37 8.41 -0.77
CA VAL A 78 -4.85 9.23 0.33
C VAL A 78 -3.32 9.22 0.28
N ASP A 79 -2.71 10.39 0.43
CA ASP A 79 -1.26 10.54 0.55
C ASP A 79 -0.91 11.65 1.52
N VAL A 80 0.27 11.60 2.13
CA VAL A 80 0.76 12.67 3.01
C VAL A 80 1.33 13.85 2.23
N SER A 81 1.76 13.63 0.98
CA SER A 81 2.40 14.62 0.13
C SER A 81 1.39 15.38 -0.73
N GLU A 82 1.17 16.65 -0.41
CA GLU A 82 0.33 17.52 -1.25
C GLU A 82 0.92 17.73 -2.64
N ARG A 83 2.25 17.66 -2.81
CA ARG A 83 2.89 17.77 -4.14
C ARG A 83 2.55 16.57 -5.02
N MET A 84 2.65 15.35 -4.47
CA MET A 84 2.24 14.13 -5.17
C MET A 84 0.75 14.19 -5.56
N LEU A 85 -0.09 14.59 -4.60
CA LEU A 85 -1.54 14.73 -4.84
C LEU A 85 -1.86 15.80 -5.89
N ALA A 86 -1.12 16.91 -5.92
CA ALA A 86 -1.31 17.96 -6.93
C ALA A 86 -1.03 17.43 -8.34
N ILE A 87 0.03 16.64 -8.53
CA ILE A 87 0.31 15.96 -9.80
C ILE A 87 -0.82 14.98 -10.13
N GLY A 88 -1.25 14.15 -9.17
CA GLY A 88 -2.33 13.19 -9.35
C GLY A 88 -3.66 13.85 -9.75
N ARG A 89 -4.05 14.93 -9.08
CA ARG A 89 -5.27 15.72 -9.41
C ARG A 89 -5.19 16.34 -10.80
N GLY A 90 -4.00 16.80 -11.19
CA GLY A 90 -3.77 17.33 -12.56
C GLY A 90 -3.92 16.25 -13.64
N ARG A 91 -3.44 15.03 -13.38
CA ARG A 91 -3.54 13.90 -14.31
C ARG A 91 -4.96 13.32 -14.34
N PHE A 92 -5.64 13.25 -13.21
CA PHE A 92 -6.92 12.56 -13.03
C PHE A 92 -7.94 13.43 -12.29
N PRO A 93 -8.48 14.48 -12.94
CA PRO A 93 -9.35 15.47 -12.28
C PRO A 93 -10.69 14.91 -11.78
N ARG A 94 -11.04 13.67 -12.14
CA ARG A 94 -12.25 12.99 -11.66
C ARG A 94 -11.97 12.04 -10.48
N ALA A 95 -10.70 11.79 -10.14
CA ALA A 95 -10.33 10.96 -9.02
C ALA A 95 -10.44 11.74 -7.71
N ARG A 96 -10.80 11.04 -6.65
CA ARG A 96 -10.82 11.61 -5.30
C ARG A 96 -9.45 11.39 -4.65
N PHE A 97 -8.62 12.44 -4.63
CA PHE A 97 -7.32 12.44 -3.97
C PHE A 97 -7.35 13.39 -2.77
N LEU A 98 -7.04 12.86 -1.57
CA LEU A 98 -7.12 13.55 -0.29
C LEU A 98 -5.77 13.52 0.41
N ALA A 99 -5.40 14.63 1.06
CA ALA A 99 -4.29 14.64 1.99
C ALA A 99 -4.68 13.88 3.26
N GLY A 100 -3.76 13.08 3.78
CA GLY A 100 -3.99 12.33 5.01
C GLY A 100 -2.79 11.50 5.45
N ASP A 101 -2.77 11.18 6.74
CA ASP A 101 -1.75 10.34 7.36
C ASP A 101 -2.30 8.92 7.49
N GLY A 102 -1.59 7.93 6.95
CA GLY A 102 -1.97 6.51 7.02
C GLY A 102 -2.01 5.93 8.44
N TYR A 103 -1.51 6.67 9.43
CA TYR A 103 -1.62 6.32 10.85
C TYR A 103 -2.92 6.81 11.53
N GLY A 104 -3.71 7.61 10.86
CA GLY A 104 -4.95 8.18 11.38
C GLY A 104 -5.87 8.60 10.25
N LEU A 105 -6.45 7.62 9.56
CA LEU A 105 -7.35 7.85 8.44
C LEU A 105 -8.71 8.38 8.92
N GLU A 106 -9.14 9.52 8.41
CA GLU A 106 -10.41 10.17 8.77
C GLU A 106 -11.63 9.49 8.12
N PHE A 107 -11.70 8.15 8.22
CA PHE A 107 -12.79 7.34 7.73
C PHE A 107 -13.34 6.43 8.83
N ALA A 108 -14.62 6.10 8.75
CA ALA A 108 -15.26 5.13 9.65
C ALA A 108 -14.67 3.71 9.47
N ASP A 109 -14.83 2.87 10.47
CA ASP A 109 -14.48 1.45 10.40
C ASP A 109 -15.23 0.78 9.25
N GLY A 110 -14.51 0.02 8.42
CA GLY A 110 -15.08 -0.68 7.28
C GLY A 110 -15.68 0.23 6.20
N ALA A 111 -15.24 1.49 6.11
CA ALA A 111 -15.74 2.43 5.11
C ALA A 111 -15.49 1.99 3.66
N PHE A 112 -14.47 1.18 3.45
CA PHE A 112 -14.08 0.68 2.13
C PHE A 112 -14.15 -0.86 2.10
N ASP A 113 -14.52 -1.41 0.95
CA ASP A 113 -14.49 -2.85 0.76
C ASP A 113 -13.05 -3.38 0.76
N VAL A 114 -12.17 -2.66 0.08
CA VAL A 114 -10.75 -2.99 -0.05
C VAL A 114 -9.91 -1.75 0.26
N ALA A 115 -8.89 -1.92 1.10
CA ALA A 115 -7.86 -0.91 1.33
C ALA A 115 -6.50 -1.43 0.82
N LEU A 116 -5.84 -0.62 0.02
CA LEU A 116 -4.57 -0.90 -0.64
C LEU A 116 -3.47 -0.01 -0.07
N ALA A 117 -2.25 -0.53 0.08
CA ALA A 117 -1.06 0.23 0.42
C ALA A 117 0.16 -0.37 -0.31
N PHE A 118 0.42 0.11 -1.51
CA PHE A 118 1.50 -0.39 -2.35
C PHE A 118 2.71 0.52 -2.30
N GLU A 119 3.89 -0.06 -2.06
CA GLU A 119 5.18 0.64 -1.94
C GLU A 119 5.21 1.71 -0.83
N VAL A 120 4.43 1.51 0.24
CA VAL A 120 4.30 2.47 1.35
C VAL A 120 5.04 2.00 2.60
N VAL A 121 4.84 0.73 2.99
CA VAL A 121 5.25 0.26 4.33
C VAL A 121 6.76 0.31 4.55
N GLY A 122 7.56 0.24 3.48
CA GLY A 122 9.01 0.41 3.54
C GLY A 122 9.46 1.82 3.97
N HIS A 123 8.60 2.82 3.84
CA HIS A 123 8.90 4.22 4.19
C HIS A 123 8.35 4.62 5.57
N LEU A 124 7.70 3.70 6.26
CA LEU A 124 7.07 3.97 7.56
C LEU A 124 8.03 3.73 8.73
N PRO A 125 8.04 4.57 9.76
CA PRO A 125 8.81 4.34 10.98
C PRO A 125 8.31 3.14 11.78
N GLU A 126 7.00 2.87 11.76
CA GLU A 126 6.35 1.77 12.48
C GLU A 126 5.25 1.14 11.62
N ILE A 127 5.36 -0.16 11.35
CA ILE A 127 4.39 -0.82 10.47
C ILE A 127 3.10 -1.24 11.22
N GLY A 128 3.19 -1.65 12.48
CA GLY A 128 2.08 -2.22 13.23
C GLY A 128 0.87 -1.29 13.36
N PRO A 129 1.04 -0.04 13.88
CA PRO A 129 -0.04 0.92 13.97
C PRO A 129 -0.66 1.26 12.61
N PHE A 130 0.15 1.30 11.54
CA PHE A 130 -0.32 1.51 10.18
C PHE A 130 -1.19 0.34 9.70
N LEU A 131 -0.77 -0.92 9.93
CA LEU A 131 -1.56 -2.10 9.56
C LEU A 131 -2.90 -2.14 10.31
N ARG A 132 -2.93 -1.70 11.58
CA ARG A 132 -4.18 -1.58 12.34
C ARG A 132 -5.15 -0.62 11.66
N GLU A 133 -4.66 0.54 11.26
CA GLU A 133 -5.47 1.58 10.63
C GLU A 133 -5.96 1.14 9.24
N LEU A 134 -5.06 0.56 8.43
CA LEU A 134 -5.40 0.02 7.11
C LEU A 134 -6.48 -1.08 7.22
N ALA A 135 -6.32 -2.00 8.19
CA ALA A 135 -7.30 -3.05 8.44
C ALA A 135 -8.61 -2.52 9.03
N ARG A 136 -8.57 -1.46 9.85
CA ARG A 136 -9.76 -0.83 10.44
C ARG A 136 -10.72 -0.31 9.37
N VAL A 137 -10.18 0.42 8.39
CA VAL A 137 -10.99 1.02 7.33
C VAL A 137 -11.43 0.02 6.25
N ALA A 138 -10.79 -1.15 6.17
CA ALA A 138 -11.13 -2.22 5.23
C ALA A 138 -12.25 -3.12 5.77
N ARG A 139 -13.37 -3.18 5.06
CA ARG A 139 -14.49 -4.06 5.42
C ARG A 139 -14.22 -5.52 5.07
N ARG A 140 -13.51 -5.79 3.97
CA ARG A 140 -13.27 -7.14 3.45
C ARG A 140 -11.79 -7.51 3.44
N THR A 141 -10.96 -6.68 2.80
CA THR A 141 -9.56 -7.01 2.55
C THR A 141 -8.68 -5.79 2.64
N ALA A 142 -7.59 -5.89 3.39
CA ALA A 142 -6.47 -4.96 3.35
C ALA A 142 -5.31 -5.62 2.61
N VAL A 143 -4.73 -4.95 1.62
CA VAL A 143 -3.60 -5.46 0.82
C VAL A 143 -2.45 -4.47 0.89
N PHE A 144 -1.25 -4.95 1.21
CA PHE A 144 -0.05 -4.12 1.20
C PHE A 144 1.15 -4.87 0.63
N THR A 145 2.13 -4.14 0.13
CA THR A 145 3.37 -4.73 -0.40
C THR A 145 4.56 -4.46 0.49
N VAL A 146 5.51 -5.39 0.47
CA VAL A 146 6.79 -5.27 1.16
C VAL A 146 7.92 -5.80 0.29
N TRP A 147 9.09 -5.23 0.44
CA TRP A 147 10.35 -5.82 0.01
C TRP A 147 10.86 -6.72 1.14
N PRO A 148 11.12 -8.01 0.87
CA PRO A 148 11.47 -8.95 1.93
C PRO A 148 12.91 -8.78 2.40
N ALA A 149 13.13 -8.86 3.71
CA ALA A 149 14.42 -9.15 4.36
C ALA A 149 14.59 -10.67 4.54
N GLY A 150 15.83 -11.11 4.73
CA GLY A 150 16.11 -12.46 5.21
C GLY A 150 15.68 -12.65 6.67
N GLU A 151 15.37 -13.88 7.07
CA GLU A 151 15.04 -14.18 8.49
C GLU A 151 16.26 -14.02 9.39
N GLU A 152 17.47 -14.20 8.86
CA GLU A 152 18.76 -13.99 9.51
C GLU A 152 19.08 -12.52 9.84
N ASP A 153 18.40 -11.58 9.19
CA ASP A 153 18.61 -10.13 9.35
C ASP A 153 17.92 -9.52 10.57
N GLY A 154 17.43 -10.35 11.49
CA GLY A 154 16.72 -9.88 12.68
C GLY A 154 15.32 -9.32 12.41
N GLY A 155 14.77 -9.63 11.25
CA GLY A 155 13.40 -9.33 10.88
C GLY A 155 13.18 -8.00 10.15
N VAL A 156 14.08 -7.02 10.30
CA VAL A 156 13.99 -5.71 9.63
C VAL A 156 15.37 -5.26 9.17
N VAL A 157 15.50 -4.95 7.88
CA VAL A 157 16.69 -4.29 7.32
C VAL A 157 16.31 -2.85 6.99
N GLU A 158 17.08 -1.90 7.51
CA GLU A 158 16.88 -0.47 7.26
C GLU A 158 17.99 0.07 6.37
N SER A 159 17.61 0.82 5.37
CA SER A 159 18.51 1.58 4.50
C SER A 159 17.96 2.98 4.26
N ARG A 160 18.77 3.84 3.62
CA ARG A 160 18.30 5.16 3.20
C ARG A 160 18.69 5.39 1.75
N GLU A 161 17.71 5.75 0.95
CA GLU A 161 17.89 6.15 -0.44
C GLU A 161 17.95 7.67 -0.53
N GLU A 162 18.87 8.19 -1.30
CA GLU A 162 19.02 9.63 -1.53
C GLU A 162 18.44 10.02 -2.89
N ILE A 163 17.42 10.90 -2.86
CA ILE A 163 16.80 11.47 -4.05
C ILE A 163 16.86 12.99 -3.91
N LEU A 164 17.58 13.67 -4.80
CA LEU A 164 17.74 15.14 -4.81
C LEU A 164 18.18 15.70 -3.43
N GLY A 165 19.08 15.01 -2.74
CA GLY A 165 19.59 15.40 -1.44
C GLY A 165 18.66 15.09 -0.26
N ALA A 166 17.47 14.57 -0.49
CA ALA A 166 16.58 14.05 0.55
C ALA A 166 16.86 12.54 0.79
N ARG A 167 17.00 12.14 2.04
CA ARG A 167 17.33 10.76 2.44
C ARG A 167 16.10 10.02 2.94
N PHE A 168 15.47 9.27 2.06
CA PHE A 168 14.26 8.50 2.36
C PHE A 168 14.57 7.23 3.13
N LEU A 169 13.79 6.97 4.17
CA LEU A 169 13.78 5.69 4.85
C LEU A 169 13.29 4.60 3.91
N HIS A 170 14.02 3.48 3.88
CA HIS A 170 13.61 2.27 3.19
C HIS A 170 13.83 1.05 4.08
N ARG A 171 12.77 0.32 4.37
CA ARG A 171 12.78 -0.88 5.20
C ARG A 171 12.32 -2.10 4.42
N GLN A 172 13.02 -3.18 4.66
CA GLN A 172 12.64 -4.52 4.24
C GLN A 172 12.25 -5.31 5.48
N TYR A 173 11.32 -6.23 5.34
CA TYR A 173 10.76 -6.99 6.46
C TYR A 173 10.79 -8.48 6.19
N SER A 174 11.22 -9.28 7.19
CA SER A 174 11.07 -10.72 7.13
C SER A 174 9.59 -11.13 7.28
N HIS A 175 9.27 -12.34 6.82
CA HIS A 175 7.91 -12.86 6.93
C HIS A 175 7.48 -13.02 8.38
N ASP A 176 8.32 -13.57 9.23
CA ASP A 176 8.02 -13.82 10.64
C ASP A 176 7.85 -12.54 11.44
N TYR A 177 8.65 -11.51 11.15
CA TYR A 177 8.46 -10.18 11.75
C TYR A 177 7.07 -9.61 11.40
N LEU A 178 6.68 -9.68 10.14
CA LEU A 178 5.36 -9.20 9.69
C LEU A 178 4.21 -9.96 10.36
N LEU A 179 4.32 -11.28 10.48
CA LEU A 179 3.34 -12.09 11.20
C LEU A 179 3.24 -11.67 12.67
N GLY A 180 4.36 -11.37 13.31
CA GLY A 180 4.42 -10.83 14.67
C GLY A 180 3.65 -9.51 14.78
N GLN A 181 3.93 -8.56 13.90
CA GLN A 181 3.25 -7.26 13.87
C GLN A 181 1.73 -7.38 13.63
N ILE A 182 1.31 -8.25 12.72
CA ILE A 182 -0.11 -8.51 12.47
C ILE A 182 -0.79 -9.07 13.72
N ARG A 183 -0.20 -10.06 14.38
CA ARG A 183 -0.77 -10.67 15.60
C ARG A 183 -0.85 -9.68 16.76
N GLU A 184 0.18 -8.88 16.95
CA GLU A 184 0.27 -7.87 18.01
C GLU A 184 -0.77 -6.75 17.84
N HIS A 185 -0.91 -6.26 16.61
CA HIS A 185 -1.72 -5.06 16.35
C HIS A 185 -3.16 -5.35 15.90
N LEU A 186 -3.48 -6.60 15.56
CA LEU A 186 -4.80 -7.06 15.13
C LEU A 186 -5.26 -8.31 15.92
N PRO A 187 -5.13 -8.34 17.26
CA PRO A 187 -5.36 -9.56 18.05
C PRO A 187 -6.82 -10.04 18.00
N ASP A 188 -7.76 -9.10 17.88
CA ASP A 188 -9.20 -9.38 17.90
C ASP A 188 -9.79 -9.63 16.50
N ALA A 189 -8.99 -9.52 15.44
CA ALA A 189 -9.45 -9.71 14.09
C ALA A 189 -9.39 -11.20 13.67
N ALA A 190 -10.47 -11.70 13.10
CA ALA A 190 -10.46 -13.00 12.43
C ALA A 190 -10.01 -12.79 10.97
N LEU A 191 -8.79 -13.20 10.65
CA LEU A 191 -8.14 -12.91 9.37
C LEU A 191 -7.59 -14.16 8.70
N ASP A 192 -7.82 -14.26 7.41
CA ASP A 192 -7.06 -15.12 6.50
C ASP A 192 -5.94 -14.31 5.85
N LEU A 193 -4.75 -14.86 5.85
CA LEU A 193 -3.57 -14.27 5.21
C LEU A 193 -3.26 -14.99 3.90
N GLU A 194 -3.24 -14.26 2.82
CA GLU A 194 -2.69 -14.71 1.54
C GLU A 194 -1.41 -13.92 1.23
N VAL A 195 -0.41 -14.59 0.66
CA VAL A 195 0.84 -13.95 0.24
C VAL A 195 1.06 -14.14 -1.25
N GLY A 196 1.04 -13.03 -1.99
CA GLY A 196 1.33 -12.98 -3.42
C GLY A 196 2.83 -12.73 -3.66
N LEU A 197 3.44 -13.55 -4.51
CA LEU A 197 4.82 -13.37 -4.95
C LEU A 197 4.83 -12.56 -6.24
N LEU A 198 5.30 -11.32 -6.17
CA LEU A 198 5.50 -10.46 -7.33
C LEU A 198 6.93 -10.64 -7.87
N GLY A 199 7.15 -10.24 -9.10
CA GLY A 199 8.49 -10.23 -9.67
C GLY A 199 9.48 -9.37 -8.86
N ALA A 200 10.76 -9.56 -9.10
CA ALA A 200 11.87 -8.86 -8.41
C ALA A 200 11.91 -9.03 -6.88
N GLY A 201 11.25 -10.05 -6.32
CA GLY A 201 11.26 -10.37 -4.90
C GLY A 201 10.22 -9.65 -4.05
N CYS A 202 9.50 -8.67 -4.56
CA CYS A 202 8.42 -8.02 -3.82
C CYS A 202 7.31 -9.01 -3.44
N ARG A 203 6.73 -8.85 -2.25
CA ARG A 203 5.63 -9.66 -1.74
C ARG A 203 4.42 -8.80 -1.43
N ALA A 204 3.23 -9.29 -1.78
CA ALA A 204 1.97 -8.70 -1.36
C ALA A 204 1.33 -9.54 -0.26
N TYR A 205 0.88 -8.89 0.78
CA TYR A 205 0.16 -9.48 1.90
C TYR A 205 -1.29 -9.03 1.85
N ALA A 206 -2.23 -9.97 1.80
CA ALA A 206 -3.65 -9.69 1.84
C ALA A 206 -4.26 -10.25 3.13
N LEU A 207 -4.77 -9.35 3.96
CA LEU A 207 -5.50 -9.64 5.18
C LEU A 207 -6.99 -9.63 4.85
N ARG A 208 -7.60 -10.81 4.75
CA ARG A 208 -9.02 -10.95 4.45
C ARG A 208 -9.82 -11.22 5.72
N ARG A 209 -10.84 -10.42 5.97
CA ARG A 209 -11.76 -10.69 7.07
C ARG A 209 -12.54 -11.97 6.81
N ARG A 210 -12.68 -12.78 7.85
CA ARG A 210 -13.52 -14.00 7.87
C ARG A 210 -14.46 -13.98 9.05
N GLU A 211 -15.50 -14.80 9.00
CA GLU A 211 -16.33 -15.10 10.15
C GLU A 211 -15.63 -16.09 11.08
N GLY A 212 -15.94 -16.05 12.36
CA GLY A 212 -15.40 -16.97 13.38
C GLY A 212 -14.50 -16.32 14.41
N SER A 213 -13.78 -17.16 15.14
CA SER A 213 -12.94 -16.71 16.25
C SER A 213 -11.76 -15.86 15.78
N PRO A 214 -11.30 -14.88 16.59
CA PRO A 214 -10.12 -14.10 16.33
C PRO A 214 -8.89 -14.97 16.06
N GLY A 215 -7.95 -14.44 15.28
CA GLY A 215 -6.67 -15.06 14.97
C GLY A 215 -6.34 -14.97 13.49
N LEU A 216 -5.07 -15.18 13.21
CA LEU A 216 -4.50 -15.16 11.86
C LEU A 216 -4.31 -16.59 11.36
N ALA A 217 -4.93 -16.92 10.22
CA ALA A 217 -4.70 -18.16 9.50
C ALA A 217 -3.95 -17.89 8.19
N LEU A 218 -2.77 -18.46 8.03
CA LEU A 218 -2.07 -18.45 6.75
C LEU A 218 -2.76 -19.43 5.81
N THR A 219 -3.34 -18.91 4.74
CA THR A 219 -4.14 -19.72 3.82
C THR A 219 -3.33 -20.22 2.64
N ARG A 220 -2.51 -19.36 2.03
CA ARG A 220 -1.69 -19.75 0.88
C ARG A 220 -0.66 -18.72 0.43
N TRP A 221 0.33 -19.24 -0.30
CA TRP A 221 1.24 -18.50 -1.16
C TRP A 221 0.83 -18.69 -2.62
N PHE A 222 0.97 -17.68 -3.46
CA PHE A 222 0.66 -17.78 -4.88
C PHE A 222 1.53 -16.81 -5.71
N PRO A 223 1.90 -17.19 -6.96
CA PRO A 223 2.55 -16.28 -7.89
C PRO A 223 1.53 -15.25 -8.41
N VAL A 224 1.97 -14.00 -8.60
CA VAL A 224 1.23 -12.96 -9.31
C VAL A 224 1.78 -12.88 -10.74
N GLN A 225 0.90 -12.96 -11.71
CA GLN A 225 1.23 -12.88 -13.14
C GLN A 225 0.41 -11.74 -13.75
N ALA A 226 1.07 -10.91 -14.58
CA ALA A 226 0.42 -9.83 -15.32
C ALA A 226 -0.27 -10.33 -16.60
#